data_4e9ea94475e204a8f1f1079bf2568484
#
_entry.id   4e9ea94475e204a8f1f1079bf2568484
#
_cell.length_a   1.000
_cell.length_b   1.000
_cell.length_c   1.000
_cell.angle_alpha   90.00
_cell.angle_beta   90.00
_cell.angle_gamma   90.00
#
_symmetry.space_group_name_H-M   'P 1'
#
loop_
_entity.id
_entity.type
_entity.pdbx_description
1 polymer ?
#
loop_
_entity_poly.entity_id
_entity_poly.type
_entity_poly.pdbx_seq_one_letter_code
_entity_poly.pdbx_strand_id
1 'polypeptide(L)'
;MPARLISNVMLRTGHLDGKVRVFRIRQKGTFMNIDEPLSDKEFDELDKFLLSDRCADDGMTMDSLHGYLTALAIGPQQVLLPEWLPRVWGASGQAPQFKTDKECSRIMNLIARYMNEVVMTFEVAPKEFEPLFCEYEFEGRQVIDGEAWAWGFLEGVALRAEAWEPIWDSNLAPLMRSIDLLGAEEIEEEDMPLVDDPVKRHKLAIEVEAAIPAIHRYWLPQRKSAVTTVQRQEAKVGRNDDCPCGSGKKYKKCCGAEPAQA
;
A
#
# COMPACT_ATOMS: atom_id res chain seq x y z
N MET A 1 -25.15 -0.68 24.99
CA MET A 1 -24.98 0.76 24.74
C MET A 1 -23.70 0.89 23.94
N PRO A 2 -23.70 1.40 22.70
CA PRO A 2 -22.47 1.49 21.91
C PRO A 2 -21.64 2.67 22.41
N ALA A 3 -20.37 2.41 22.71
CA ALA A 3 -19.37 3.42 23.02
C ALA A 3 -19.13 4.27 21.76
N ARG A 4 -19.28 5.57 21.89
CA ARG A 4 -18.90 6.54 20.86
C ARG A 4 -17.37 6.61 20.82
N LEU A 5 -16.79 6.11 19.72
CA LEU A 5 -15.40 6.39 19.35
C LEU A 5 -15.24 7.90 19.13
N ILE A 6 -14.50 8.53 20.04
CA ILE A 6 -14.01 9.90 19.83
C ILE A 6 -12.65 9.74 19.15
N SER A 7 -12.63 9.95 17.83
CA SER A 7 -11.39 10.03 17.06
C SER A 7 -10.66 11.32 17.46
N ASN A 8 -9.68 11.20 18.36
CA ASN A 8 -8.63 12.20 18.51
C ASN A 8 -7.36 11.64 17.88
N VAL A 9 -7.24 11.83 16.57
CA VAL A 9 -5.95 11.67 15.89
C VAL A 9 -5.06 12.82 16.33
N MET A 10 -4.23 12.58 17.33
CA MET A 10 -3.12 13.47 17.65
C MET A 10 -1.94 13.11 16.74
N LEU A 11 -1.82 13.84 15.63
CA LEU A 11 -0.62 13.83 14.82
C LEU A 11 0.57 14.27 15.70
N ARG A 12 1.47 13.34 15.99
CA ARG A 12 2.80 13.70 16.50
C ARG A 12 3.57 14.35 15.35
N THR A 13 3.55 15.67 15.27
CA THR A 13 4.52 16.41 14.50
C THR A 13 5.87 16.31 15.21
N GLY A 14 6.67 15.32 14.83
CA GLY A 14 8.08 15.28 15.14
C GLY A 14 8.75 16.44 14.41
N HIS A 15 9.16 17.46 15.15
CA HIS A 15 9.97 18.57 14.65
C HIS A 15 11.37 18.02 14.31
N LEU A 16 11.62 17.71 13.05
CA LEU A 16 12.95 17.44 12.53
C LEU A 16 13.35 18.60 11.61
N ASP A 17 14.27 19.44 12.11
CA ASP A 17 15.05 20.36 11.29
C ASP A 17 15.94 19.58 10.32
N GLY A 18 15.38 19.19 9.18
CA GLY A 18 16.09 18.53 8.11
C GLY A 18 15.42 18.83 6.77
N LYS A 19 16.03 19.73 6.00
CA LYS A 19 15.59 20.07 4.64
C LYS A 19 15.59 18.84 3.75
N VAL A 20 14.43 18.25 3.50
CA VAL A 20 14.24 17.27 2.45
C VAL A 20 14.38 17.98 1.10
N ARG A 21 15.48 17.74 0.40
CA ARG A 21 15.65 18.19 -0.98
C ARG A 21 14.86 17.23 -1.89
N VAL A 22 13.66 17.63 -2.29
CA VAL A 22 12.89 16.96 -3.33
C VAL A 22 13.61 17.15 -4.65
N PHE A 23 14.13 16.09 -5.26
CA PHE A 23 14.66 16.10 -6.61
C PHE A 23 13.49 16.27 -7.60
N ARG A 24 13.33 17.48 -8.14
CA ARG A 24 12.39 17.78 -9.21
C ARG A 24 12.89 17.17 -10.52
N ILE A 25 12.32 16.08 -10.95
CA ILE A 25 12.36 15.68 -12.36
C ILE A 25 11.24 16.44 -13.09
N ARG A 26 11.65 17.44 -13.86
CA ARG A 26 10.75 18.31 -14.62
C ARG A 26 10.31 17.58 -15.88
N GLN A 27 9.13 16.92 -15.88
CA GLN A 27 8.44 16.55 -17.11
C GLN A 27 7.23 17.48 -17.32
N LYS A 28 7.20 18.14 -18.47
CA LYS A 28 6.06 18.96 -18.92
C LYS A 28 4.96 18.03 -19.43
N GLY A 29 3.90 17.91 -18.65
CA GLY A 29 2.65 17.25 -19.01
C GLY A 29 1.69 17.46 -17.85
N THR A 30 0.41 17.67 -18.13
CA THR A 30 -0.64 17.81 -17.12
C THR A 30 -0.84 16.45 -16.45
N PHE A 31 0.14 16.01 -15.68
CA PHE A 31 0.06 14.82 -14.84
C PHE A 31 -0.43 15.25 -13.45
N MET A 32 -1.38 14.48 -12.91
CA MET A 32 -1.68 14.52 -11.48
C MET A 32 -0.34 14.42 -10.73
N ASN A 33 -0.10 15.31 -9.78
CA ASN A 33 1.13 15.30 -9.00
C ASN A 33 1.05 14.16 -7.97
N ILE A 34 1.38 12.94 -8.41
CA ILE A 34 1.32 11.72 -7.58
C ILE A 34 2.52 11.59 -6.63
N ASP A 35 3.48 12.51 -6.75
CA ASP A 35 4.74 12.48 -5.98
C ASP A 35 4.69 13.32 -4.70
N GLU A 36 3.57 14.01 -4.43
CA GLU A 36 3.39 14.78 -3.21
C GLU A 36 2.64 13.94 -2.17
N PRO A 37 3.15 13.86 -0.92
CA PRO A 37 2.43 13.21 0.18
C PRO A 37 1.07 13.87 0.40
N LEU A 38 0.15 13.16 1.04
CA LEU A 38 -1.15 13.73 1.41
C LEU A 38 -0.95 14.85 2.44
N SER A 39 -1.63 15.97 2.23
CA SER A 39 -1.80 16.96 3.29
C SER A 39 -2.82 16.47 4.32
N ASP A 40 -2.80 17.02 5.54
CA ASP A 40 -3.76 16.66 6.61
C ASP A 40 -5.21 16.72 6.13
N LYS A 41 -5.55 17.75 5.32
CA LYS A 41 -6.91 17.91 4.77
C LYS A 41 -7.25 16.82 3.76
N GLU A 42 -6.29 16.37 2.98
CA GLU A 42 -6.49 15.30 1.99
C GLU A 42 -6.58 13.94 2.68
N PHE A 43 -5.81 13.76 3.73
CA PHE A 43 -5.93 12.59 4.60
C PHE A 43 -7.32 12.52 5.24
N ASP A 44 -7.79 13.61 5.85
CA ASP A 44 -9.14 13.71 6.40
C ASP A 44 -10.25 13.51 5.35
N GLU A 45 -10.03 13.98 4.12
CA GLU A 45 -10.96 13.80 3.00
C GLU A 45 -11.10 12.31 2.63
N LEU A 46 -9.97 11.61 2.53
CA LEU A 46 -9.94 10.18 2.22
C LEU A 46 -10.55 9.36 3.37
N ASP A 47 -10.17 9.64 4.61
CA ASP A 47 -10.70 8.98 5.80
C ASP A 47 -12.24 9.09 5.88
N LYS A 48 -12.78 10.31 5.76
CA LYS A 48 -14.22 10.53 5.72
C LYS A 48 -14.92 9.83 4.58
N PHE A 49 -14.24 9.65 3.45
CA PHE A 49 -14.82 8.93 2.33
C PHE A 49 -14.88 7.43 2.62
N LEU A 50 -13.78 6.84 3.11
CA LEU A 50 -13.71 5.41 3.44
C LEU A 50 -14.69 5.03 4.56
N LEU A 51 -14.91 5.92 5.55
CA LEU A 51 -15.86 5.72 6.64
C LEU A 51 -17.31 6.08 6.29
N SER A 52 -17.60 6.46 5.04
CA SER A 52 -18.96 6.85 4.64
C SER A 52 -19.82 5.60 4.33
N ASP A 53 -21.13 5.75 4.45
CA ASP A 53 -22.16 4.77 4.10
C ASP A 53 -22.19 4.37 2.60
N ARG A 54 -21.32 4.96 1.80
CA ARG A 54 -21.12 4.63 0.39
C ARG A 54 -20.12 3.51 0.15
N CYS A 55 -19.23 3.31 1.10
CA CYS A 55 -18.33 2.16 1.13
C CYS A 55 -19.01 0.99 1.82
N ALA A 56 -18.58 -0.23 1.53
CA ALA A 56 -19.08 -1.41 2.23
C ALA A 56 -18.64 -1.40 3.71
N ASP A 57 -19.42 -2.04 4.58
CA ASP A 57 -19.11 -2.11 6.01
C ASP A 57 -17.78 -2.86 6.28
N ASP A 58 -17.39 -3.75 5.37
CA ASP A 58 -16.11 -4.48 5.37
C ASP A 58 -15.02 -3.81 4.50
N GLY A 59 -15.24 -2.56 4.08
CA GLY A 59 -14.26 -1.74 3.40
C GLY A 59 -13.11 -1.32 4.32
N MET A 60 -11.97 -0.96 3.73
CA MET A 60 -10.81 -0.56 4.50
C MET A 60 -10.97 0.83 5.12
N THR A 61 -10.55 0.97 6.37
CA THR A 61 -10.31 2.23 7.08
C THR A 61 -8.90 2.73 6.76
N MET A 62 -8.50 3.94 7.20
CA MET A 62 -7.18 4.48 6.89
C MET A 62 -6.03 3.65 7.46
N ASP A 63 -6.18 3.10 8.65
CA ASP A 63 -5.20 2.23 9.30
C ASP A 63 -5.07 0.89 8.57
N SER A 64 -6.16 0.21 8.26
CA SER A 64 -6.13 -1.03 7.48
C SER A 64 -5.62 -0.81 6.06
N LEU A 65 -6.00 0.29 5.41
CA LEU A 65 -5.45 0.68 4.12
C LEU A 65 -3.93 0.89 4.20
N HIS A 66 -3.43 1.55 5.25
CA HIS A 66 -1.99 1.73 5.44
C HIS A 66 -1.26 0.38 5.58
N GLY A 67 -1.78 -0.55 6.38
CA GLY A 67 -1.24 -1.90 6.48
C GLY A 67 -1.23 -2.65 5.15
N TYR A 68 -2.34 -2.59 4.43
CA TYR A 68 -2.50 -3.18 3.11
C TYR A 68 -1.48 -2.66 2.10
N LEU A 69 -1.40 -1.34 1.96
CA LEU A 69 -0.43 -0.69 1.06
C LEU A 69 1.02 -0.99 1.47
N THR A 70 1.29 -1.14 2.77
CA THR A 70 2.61 -1.54 3.27
C THR A 70 2.98 -2.93 2.77
N ALA A 71 2.10 -3.94 2.88
CA ALA A 71 2.36 -5.28 2.35
C ALA A 71 2.62 -5.27 0.84
N LEU A 72 1.85 -4.49 0.07
CA LEU A 72 2.07 -4.32 -1.37
C LEU A 72 3.41 -3.64 -1.68
N ALA A 73 3.78 -2.64 -0.89
CA ALA A 73 5.02 -1.89 -1.07
C ALA A 73 6.27 -2.73 -0.77
N ILE A 74 6.26 -3.60 0.26
CA ILE A 74 7.43 -4.35 0.69
C ILE A 74 7.45 -5.81 0.25
N GLY A 75 6.34 -6.36 -0.22
CA GLY A 75 6.16 -7.76 -0.55
C GLY A 75 7.08 -8.29 -1.67
N PRO A 76 7.17 -9.61 -1.84
CA PRO A 76 8.11 -10.26 -2.77
C PRO A 76 7.82 -9.97 -4.24
N GLN A 77 6.56 -9.73 -4.59
CA GLN A 77 6.11 -9.54 -5.96
C GLN A 77 5.24 -8.29 -6.09
N GLN A 78 5.36 -7.64 -7.24
CA GLN A 78 4.52 -6.50 -7.56
C GLN A 78 3.07 -6.94 -7.80
N VAL A 79 2.12 -6.18 -7.26
CA VAL A 79 0.68 -6.33 -7.51
C VAL A 79 0.21 -5.11 -8.29
N LEU A 80 -0.51 -5.32 -9.39
CA LEU A 80 -0.98 -4.23 -10.24
C LEU A 80 -2.24 -3.57 -9.68
N LEU A 81 -2.43 -2.29 -9.97
CA LEU A 81 -3.59 -1.51 -9.49
C LEU A 81 -4.96 -2.21 -9.67
N PRO A 82 -5.28 -2.81 -10.83
CA PRO A 82 -6.56 -3.50 -11.01
C PRO A 82 -6.75 -4.75 -10.13
N GLU A 83 -5.66 -5.32 -9.61
CA GLU A 83 -5.68 -6.50 -8.76
C GLU A 83 -5.94 -6.12 -7.30
N TRP A 84 -5.30 -5.06 -6.80
CA TRP A 84 -5.35 -4.70 -5.40
C TRP A 84 -6.44 -3.67 -5.05
N LEU A 85 -6.76 -2.75 -5.96
CA LEU A 85 -7.71 -1.67 -5.66
C LEU A 85 -9.12 -2.16 -5.29
N PRO A 86 -9.68 -3.21 -5.92
CA PRO A 86 -11.01 -3.71 -5.56
C PRO A 86 -11.13 -4.10 -4.08
N ARG A 87 -10.07 -4.63 -3.47
CA ARG A 87 -10.09 -5.05 -2.06
C ARG A 87 -10.23 -3.88 -1.07
N VAL A 88 -9.81 -2.69 -1.46
CA VAL A 88 -10.00 -1.47 -0.64
C VAL A 88 -11.49 -1.22 -0.34
N TRP A 89 -12.37 -1.62 -1.26
CA TRP A 89 -13.81 -1.41 -1.16
C TRP A 89 -14.57 -2.52 -0.41
N GLY A 90 -13.89 -3.52 0.11
CA GLY A 90 -14.46 -4.66 0.80
C GLY A 90 -14.30 -5.98 0.02
N ALA A 91 -14.73 -7.09 0.62
CA ALA A 91 -14.56 -8.45 0.07
C ALA A 91 -15.23 -8.65 -1.31
N SER A 92 -16.34 -7.94 -1.56
CA SER A 92 -17.02 -8.00 -2.86
C SER A 92 -16.23 -7.35 -3.99
N GLY A 93 -15.26 -6.47 -3.66
CA GLY A 93 -14.51 -5.66 -4.61
C GLY A 93 -15.34 -4.64 -5.38
N GLN A 94 -16.61 -4.44 -4.98
CA GLN A 94 -17.51 -3.51 -5.66
C GLN A 94 -17.15 -2.07 -5.31
N ALA A 95 -16.81 -1.28 -6.32
CA ALA A 95 -16.50 0.13 -6.14
C ALA A 95 -17.68 0.90 -5.50
N PRO A 96 -17.40 1.87 -4.60
CA PRO A 96 -18.42 2.69 -3.97
C PRO A 96 -19.17 3.56 -4.99
N GLN A 97 -20.35 4.04 -4.61
CA GLN A 97 -21.13 4.96 -5.45
C GLN A 97 -20.56 6.38 -5.36
N PHE A 98 -19.80 6.77 -6.37
CA PHE A 98 -19.32 8.15 -6.51
C PHE A 98 -20.44 9.08 -6.99
N LYS A 99 -20.52 10.29 -6.42
CA LYS A 99 -21.51 11.30 -6.83
C LYS A 99 -21.21 11.87 -8.20
N THR A 100 -19.95 11.93 -8.58
CA THR A 100 -19.48 12.48 -9.87
C THR A 100 -18.16 11.82 -10.29
N ASP A 101 -17.85 11.85 -11.60
CA ASP A 101 -16.55 11.41 -12.13
C ASP A 101 -15.38 12.19 -11.52
N LYS A 102 -15.61 13.46 -11.17
CA LYS A 102 -14.61 14.30 -10.51
C LYS A 102 -14.29 13.78 -9.10
N GLU A 103 -15.31 13.40 -8.33
CA GLU A 103 -15.12 12.78 -7.01
C GLU A 103 -14.39 11.45 -7.12
N CYS A 104 -14.81 10.58 -8.07
CA CYS A 104 -14.12 9.33 -8.35
C CYS A 104 -12.62 9.57 -8.63
N SER A 105 -12.32 10.46 -9.59
CA SER A 105 -10.93 10.79 -9.93
C SER A 105 -10.15 11.37 -8.74
N ARG A 106 -10.80 12.13 -7.87
CA ARG A 106 -10.20 12.70 -6.67
C ARG A 106 -9.81 11.62 -5.67
N ILE A 107 -10.73 10.74 -5.31
CA ILE A 107 -10.49 9.64 -4.35
C ILE A 107 -9.43 8.69 -4.89
N MET A 108 -9.50 8.32 -6.16
CA MET A 108 -8.48 7.47 -6.80
C MET A 108 -7.09 8.11 -6.77
N ASN A 109 -6.99 9.42 -6.96
CA ASN A 109 -5.74 10.15 -6.85
C ASN A 109 -5.20 10.14 -5.41
N LEU A 110 -6.06 10.33 -4.40
CA LEU A 110 -5.64 10.28 -2.99
C LEU A 110 -5.07 8.92 -2.63
N ILE A 111 -5.75 7.82 -3.01
CA ILE A 111 -5.27 6.46 -2.76
C ILE A 111 -3.94 6.20 -3.47
N ALA A 112 -3.80 6.63 -4.73
CA ALA A 112 -2.56 6.45 -5.49
C ALA A 112 -1.38 7.24 -4.87
N ARG A 113 -1.62 8.46 -4.40
CA ARG A 113 -0.61 9.27 -3.70
C ARG A 113 -0.24 8.64 -2.36
N TYR A 114 -1.21 8.12 -1.61
CA TYR A 114 -0.95 7.43 -0.36
C TYR A 114 -0.11 6.16 -0.57
N MET A 115 -0.40 5.37 -1.62
CA MET A 115 0.45 4.25 -2.01
C MET A 115 1.89 4.70 -2.34
N ASN A 116 2.05 5.79 -3.11
CA ASN A 116 3.37 6.33 -3.42
C ASN A 116 4.13 6.81 -2.18
N GLU A 117 3.44 7.42 -1.22
CA GLU A 117 4.03 7.86 0.05
C GLU A 117 4.62 6.67 0.81
N VAL A 118 3.85 5.57 0.93
CA VAL A 118 4.32 4.32 1.55
C VAL A 118 5.54 3.76 0.80
N VAL A 119 5.47 3.67 -0.53
CA VAL A 119 6.59 3.17 -1.35
C VAL A 119 7.84 4.04 -1.16
N MET A 120 7.69 5.37 -1.21
CA MET A 120 8.81 6.30 -1.07
C MET A 120 9.46 6.24 0.32
N THR A 121 8.69 5.99 1.38
CA THR A 121 9.23 5.76 2.72
C THR A 121 10.21 4.59 2.71
N PHE A 122 9.85 3.46 2.08
CA PHE A 122 10.73 2.30 2.00
C PHE A 122 11.92 2.46 1.05
N GLU A 123 11.81 3.32 0.04
CA GLU A 123 12.93 3.62 -0.86
C GLU A 123 13.96 4.57 -0.25
N VAL A 124 13.50 5.55 0.52
CA VAL A 124 14.34 6.66 1.00
C VAL A 124 14.78 6.45 2.45
N ALA A 125 13.86 6.10 3.34
CA ALA A 125 14.09 6.05 4.79
C ALA A 125 13.33 4.88 5.46
N PRO A 126 13.60 3.61 5.08
CA PRO A 126 12.83 2.46 5.57
C PRO A 126 12.86 2.26 7.09
N LYS A 127 13.81 2.89 7.78
CA LYS A 127 13.90 2.86 9.25
C LYS A 127 13.03 3.91 9.94
N GLU A 128 12.52 4.87 9.18
CA GLU A 128 11.63 5.93 9.66
C GLU A 128 10.16 5.57 9.37
N PHE A 129 9.91 4.33 8.96
CA PHE A 129 8.56 3.85 8.76
C PHE A 129 7.84 3.73 10.10
N GLU A 130 6.69 4.39 10.20
CA GLU A 130 5.79 4.34 11.34
C GLU A 130 4.42 3.82 10.85
N PRO A 131 3.91 2.68 11.39
CA PRO A 131 2.57 2.22 11.07
C PRO A 131 1.52 3.22 11.54
N LEU A 132 0.46 3.38 10.76
CA LEU A 132 -0.70 4.17 11.17
C LEU A 132 -1.56 3.33 12.13
N PHE A 133 -1.24 3.36 13.41
CA PHE A 133 -2.00 2.69 14.46
C PHE A 133 -2.98 3.65 15.15
N CYS A 134 -4.11 3.11 15.60
CA CYS A 134 -4.98 3.82 16.52
C CYS A 134 -4.41 3.80 17.94
N GLU A 135 -4.58 4.90 18.68
CA GLU A 135 -4.23 5.00 20.08
C GLU A 135 -5.49 5.28 20.91
N TYR A 136 -5.62 4.62 22.06
CA TYR A 136 -6.72 4.87 22.99
C TYR A 136 -6.26 4.69 24.44
N GLU A 137 -7.07 5.18 25.37
CA GLU A 137 -6.79 5.02 26.80
C GLU A 137 -7.48 3.75 27.35
N PHE A 138 -6.70 2.89 27.98
CA PHE A 138 -7.17 1.70 28.68
C PHE A 138 -6.59 1.68 30.09
N GLU A 139 -7.44 1.67 31.11
CA GLU A 139 -7.05 1.67 32.54
C GLU A 139 -6.02 2.76 32.92
N GLY A 140 -6.19 3.98 32.37
CA GLY A 140 -5.28 5.12 32.62
C GLY A 140 -3.94 5.03 31.90
N ARG A 141 -3.80 4.14 30.90
CA ARG A 141 -2.59 3.98 30.07
C ARG A 141 -2.94 4.19 28.59
N GLN A 142 -2.05 4.85 27.87
CA GLN A 142 -2.13 4.89 26.42
C GLN A 142 -1.73 3.51 25.86
N VAL A 143 -2.59 2.92 25.06
CA VAL A 143 -2.35 1.66 24.35
C VAL A 143 -2.52 1.86 22.85
N ILE A 144 -1.76 1.13 22.10
CA ILE A 144 -1.83 1.10 20.63
C ILE A 144 -2.75 -0.05 20.23
N ASP A 145 -3.65 0.23 19.30
CA ASP A 145 -4.44 -0.77 18.59
C ASP A 145 -3.86 -0.93 17.19
N GLY A 146 -3.29 -2.09 16.93
CA GLY A 146 -2.71 -2.45 15.63
C GLY A 146 -3.55 -3.45 14.84
N GLU A 147 -4.73 -3.85 15.35
CA GLU A 147 -5.53 -4.94 14.77
C GLU A 147 -5.96 -4.65 13.33
N ALA A 148 -6.59 -3.50 13.10
CA ALA A 148 -7.04 -3.13 11.76
C ALA A 148 -5.87 -2.98 10.77
N TRP A 149 -4.75 -2.41 11.22
CA TRP A 149 -3.55 -2.31 10.40
C TRP A 149 -2.98 -3.69 10.03
N ALA A 150 -2.87 -4.58 11.01
CA ALA A 150 -2.35 -5.93 10.81
C ALA A 150 -3.27 -6.76 9.90
N TRP A 151 -4.59 -6.65 10.09
CA TRP A 151 -5.57 -7.24 9.17
C TRP A 151 -5.36 -6.74 7.73
N GLY A 152 -5.25 -5.44 7.53
CA GLY A 152 -4.98 -4.88 6.21
C GLY A 152 -3.67 -5.40 5.60
N PHE A 153 -2.61 -5.52 6.41
CA PHE A 153 -1.34 -6.09 5.97
C PHE A 153 -1.51 -7.54 5.48
N LEU A 154 -2.23 -8.38 6.23
CA LEU A 154 -2.52 -9.77 5.85
C LEU A 154 -3.35 -9.86 4.57
N GLU A 155 -4.29 -8.96 4.35
CA GLU A 155 -5.03 -8.85 3.09
C GLU A 155 -4.10 -8.56 1.90
N GLY A 156 -3.08 -7.74 2.10
CA GLY A 156 -2.05 -7.50 1.08
C GLY A 156 -1.15 -8.72 0.83
N VAL A 157 -0.80 -9.46 1.89
CA VAL A 157 -0.08 -10.74 1.81
C VAL A 157 -0.88 -11.76 1.00
N ALA A 158 -2.19 -11.85 1.25
CA ALA A 158 -3.10 -12.81 0.61
C ALA A 158 -3.12 -12.69 -0.92
N LEU A 159 -2.90 -11.50 -1.48
CA LEU A 159 -2.84 -11.32 -2.94
C LEU A 159 -1.66 -12.07 -3.61
N ARG A 160 -0.67 -12.45 -2.86
CA ARG A 160 0.52 -13.19 -3.34
C ARG A 160 0.98 -14.22 -2.29
N ALA A 161 0.02 -14.92 -1.67
CA ALA A 161 0.25 -15.83 -0.53
C ALA A 161 1.42 -16.79 -0.77
N GLU A 162 1.44 -17.49 -1.91
CA GLU A 162 2.52 -18.43 -2.26
C GLU A 162 3.90 -17.75 -2.30
N ALA A 163 3.97 -16.51 -2.76
CA ALA A 163 5.24 -15.78 -2.81
C ALA A 163 5.72 -15.33 -1.42
N TRP A 164 4.82 -15.22 -0.45
CA TRP A 164 5.12 -14.90 0.94
C TRP A 164 5.52 -16.12 1.77
N GLU A 165 5.17 -17.35 1.37
CA GLU A 165 5.47 -18.59 2.12
C GLU A 165 6.91 -18.68 2.65
N PRO A 166 7.97 -18.36 1.87
CA PRO A 166 9.34 -18.52 2.35
C PRO A 166 9.70 -17.73 3.62
N ILE A 167 8.95 -16.66 3.96
CA ILE A 167 9.26 -15.87 5.17
C ILE A 167 8.90 -16.64 6.44
N TRP A 168 7.89 -17.54 6.38
CA TRP A 168 7.46 -18.35 7.51
C TRP A 168 8.48 -19.44 7.89
N ASP A 169 9.35 -19.83 6.94
CA ASP A 169 10.46 -20.76 7.18
C ASP A 169 11.77 -20.02 7.54
N SER A 170 11.72 -18.70 7.66
CA SER A 170 12.88 -17.86 7.94
C SER A 170 12.98 -17.49 9.43
N ASN A 171 14.09 -16.85 9.79
CA ASN A 171 14.25 -16.26 11.13
C ASN A 171 13.30 -15.05 11.40
N LEU A 172 12.49 -14.67 10.42
CA LEU A 172 11.47 -13.62 10.56
C LEU A 172 10.08 -14.19 10.86
N ALA A 173 9.92 -15.52 10.87
CA ALA A 173 8.64 -16.15 11.22
C ALA A 173 8.02 -15.63 12.55
N PRO A 174 8.79 -15.40 13.64
CA PRO A 174 8.23 -14.84 14.87
C PRO A 174 7.64 -13.44 14.68
N LEU A 175 8.23 -12.61 13.80
CA LEU A 175 7.74 -11.27 13.51
C LEU A 175 6.46 -11.31 12.68
N MET A 176 6.38 -12.22 11.71
CA MET A 176 5.15 -12.48 10.96
C MET A 176 4.03 -13.00 11.89
N ARG A 177 4.40 -13.82 12.88
CA ARG A 177 3.45 -14.32 13.88
C ARG A 177 2.79 -13.20 14.69
N SER A 178 3.52 -12.13 15.04
CA SER A 178 2.95 -10.98 15.75
C SER A 178 1.91 -10.24 14.88
N ILE A 179 2.16 -10.15 13.57
CA ILE A 179 1.20 -9.57 12.61
C ILE A 179 -0.04 -10.46 12.49
N ASP A 180 0.17 -11.78 12.38
CA ASP A 180 -0.89 -12.77 12.27
C ASP A 180 -1.80 -12.77 13.50
N LEU A 181 -1.22 -12.78 14.71
CA LEU A 181 -1.95 -12.71 15.97
C LEU A 181 -2.79 -11.45 16.15
N LEU A 182 -2.36 -10.32 15.56
CA LEU A 182 -3.12 -9.07 15.62
C LEU A 182 -4.20 -8.98 14.56
N GLY A 183 -3.94 -9.51 13.36
CA GLY A 183 -4.77 -9.23 12.19
C GLY A 183 -5.61 -10.40 11.71
N ALA A 184 -5.46 -11.61 12.26
CA ALA A 184 -6.28 -12.76 11.88
C ALA A 184 -7.73 -12.58 12.31
N GLU A 185 -8.68 -12.95 11.45
CA GLU A 185 -10.12 -12.91 11.78
C GLU A 185 -10.51 -13.98 12.81
N GLU A 186 -9.82 -15.11 12.80
CA GLU A 186 -10.01 -16.21 13.73
C GLU A 186 -8.68 -16.51 14.44
N ILE A 187 -8.71 -16.55 15.77
CA ILE A 187 -7.56 -16.86 16.62
C ILE A 187 -7.77 -18.25 17.21
N GLU A 188 -6.78 -19.12 17.09
CA GLU A 188 -6.80 -20.45 17.69
C GLU A 188 -6.91 -20.36 19.22
N GLU A 189 -7.63 -21.30 19.84
CA GLU A 189 -7.90 -21.30 21.30
C GLU A 189 -6.60 -21.23 22.13
N GLU A 190 -5.54 -21.86 21.65
CA GLU A 190 -4.21 -21.86 22.31
C GLU A 190 -3.51 -20.48 22.26
N ASP A 191 -3.83 -19.64 21.28
CA ASP A 191 -3.26 -18.30 21.08
C ASP A 191 -4.09 -17.19 21.73
N MET A 192 -5.35 -17.47 22.06
CA MET A 192 -6.23 -16.49 22.72
C MET A 192 -5.58 -15.79 23.92
N PRO A 193 -4.81 -16.49 24.79
CA PRO A 193 -4.13 -15.83 25.92
C PRO A 193 -3.08 -14.80 25.52
N LEU A 194 -2.67 -14.72 24.24
CA LEU A 194 -1.72 -13.74 23.74
C LEU A 194 -2.38 -12.44 23.30
N VAL A 195 -3.68 -12.47 23.02
CA VAL A 195 -4.45 -11.35 22.44
C VAL A 195 -5.71 -10.97 23.24
N ASP A 196 -6.02 -11.66 24.35
CA ASP A 196 -7.24 -11.51 25.13
C ASP A 196 -7.35 -10.16 25.89
N ASP A 197 -6.28 -9.36 25.89
CA ASP A 197 -6.19 -8.12 26.65
C ASP A 197 -5.49 -7.00 25.84
N PRO A 198 -5.98 -5.75 25.93
CA PRO A 198 -5.42 -4.62 25.19
C PRO A 198 -3.92 -4.37 25.43
N VAL A 199 -3.40 -4.67 26.64
CA VAL A 199 -1.97 -4.48 26.94
C VAL A 199 -1.11 -5.51 26.21
N LYS A 200 -1.63 -6.72 25.99
CA LYS A 200 -0.94 -7.74 25.21
C LYS A 200 -0.93 -7.36 23.72
N ARG A 201 -2.08 -6.94 23.18
CA ARG A 201 -2.16 -6.43 21.79
C ARG A 201 -1.25 -5.22 21.55
N HIS A 202 -1.18 -4.29 22.51
CA HIS A 202 -0.24 -3.18 22.46
C HIS A 202 1.22 -3.64 22.32
N LYS A 203 1.63 -4.70 23.04
CA LYS A 203 3.00 -5.24 22.89
C LYS A 203 3.25 -5.82 21.52
N LEU A 204 2.29 -6.58 20.98
CA LEU A 204 2.37 -7.11 19.63
C LEU A 204 2.45 -5.98 18.59
N ALA A 205 1.69 -4.89 18.77
CA ALA A 205 1.75 -3.73 17.86
C ALA A 205 3.16 -3.10 17.84
N ILE A 206 3.83 -2.97 18.99
CA ILE A 206 5.23 -2.51 19.06
C ILE A 206 6.17 -3.47 18.34
N GLU A 207 5.96 -4.78 18.46
CA GLU A 207 6.75 -5.78 17.74
C GLU A 207 6.54 -5.67 16.23
N VAL A 208 5.31 -5.46 15.78
CA VAL A 208 4.98 -5.25 14.36
C VAL A 208 5.70 -4.02 13.80
N GLU A 209 5.65 -2.88 14.49
CA GLU A 209 6.36 -1.66 14.06
C GLU A 209 7.86 -1.94 13.84
N ALA A 210 8.50 -2.62 14.81
CA ALA A 210 9.92 -2.98 14.73
C ALA A 210 10.21 -4.01 13.61
N ALA A 211 9.23 -4.84 13.24
CA ALA A 211 9.38 -5.92 12.29
C ALA A 211 9.43 -5.45 10.82
N ILE A 212 8.64 -4.45 10.47
CA ILE A 212 8.40 -4.04 9.07
C ILE A 212 9.70 -3.69 8.31
N PRO A 213 10.67 -2.94 8.85
CA PRO A 213 11.93 -2.70 8.17
C PRO A 213 12.77 -3.97 7.93
N ALA A 214 12.63 -5.00 8.79
CA ALA A 214 13.32 -6.27 8.62
C ALA A 214 12.66 -7.11 7.50
N ILE A 215 11.34 -7.16 7.46
CA ILE A 215 10.57 -7.82 6.40
C ILE A 215 10.87 -7.18 5.03
N HIS A 216 10.88 -5.86 4.94
CA HIS A 216 11.28 -5.13 3.73
C HIS A 216 12.68 -5.54 3.26
N ARG A 217 13.67 -5.58 4.17
CA ARG A 217 15.04 -5.98 3.85
C ARG A 217 15.14 -7.42 3.35
N TYR A 218 14.33 -8.32 3.90
CA TYR A 218 14.27 -9.71 3.49
C TYR A 218 13.85 -9.86 2.02
N TRP A 219 12.82 -9.14 1.58
CA TRP A 219 12.30 -9.23 0.23
C TRP A 219 13.05 -8.38 -0.81
N LEU A 220 13.86 -7.42 -0.39
CA LEU A 220 14.54 -6.48 -1.28
C LEU A 220 15.39 -7.14 -2.39
N PRO A 221 16.14 -8.24 -2.15
CA PRO A 221 16.89 -8.91 -3.20
C PRO A 221 16.01 -9.51 -4.29
N GLN A 222 14.89 -10.13 -3.93
CA GLN A 222 13.95 -10.75 -4.88
C GLN A 222 13.30 -9.69 -5.77
N ARG A 223 12.87 -8.57 -5.21
CA ARG A 223 12.27 -7.45 -5.95
C ARG A 223 13.23 -6.87 -6.97
N LYS A 224 14.48 -6.66 -6.61
CA LYS A 224 15.53 -6.17 -7.53
C LYS A 224 15.80 -7.16 -8.67
N SER A 225 15.74 -8.44 -8.42
CA SER A 225 15.92 -9.48 -9.44
C SER A 225 14.77 -9.52 -10.44
N ALA A 226 13.52 -9.33 -9.98
CA ALA A 226 12.33 -9.32 -10.84
C ALA A 226 12.35 -8.14 -11.83
N VAL A 227 12.83 -6.97 -11.43
CA VAL A 227 12.92 -5.78 -12.30
C VAL A 227 13.95 -5.97 -13.41
N THR A 228 14.99 -6.77 -13.18
CA THR A 228 16.06 -7.01 -14.18
C THR A 228 15.65 -8.01 -15.27
N THR A 229 14.56 -8.75 -15.10
CA THR A 229 14.20 -9.88 -15.99
C THR A 229 13.12 -9.56 -17.03
N VAL A 230 12.68 -8.33 -17.17
CA VAL A 230 11.81 -7.93 -18.30
C VAL A 230 12.65 -7.85 -19.59
N GLN A 231 13.12 -9.00 -20.07
CA GLN A 231 13.58 -9.12 -21.45
C GLN A 231 12.37 -8.94 -22.36
N ARG A 232 12.41 -7.93 -23.21
CA ARG A 232 11.44 -7.80 -24.31
C ARG A 232 11.47 -9.09 -25.11
N GLN A 233 10.37 -9.83 -25.13
CA GLN A 233 10.22 -11.05 -25.93
C GLN A 233 10.18 -10.77 -27.42
N GLU A 234 10.00 -9.54 -27.86
CA GLU A 234 9.99 -9.15 -29.25
C GLU A 234 11.24 -8.33 -29.59
N ALA A 235 11.94 -8.77 -30.63
CA ALA A 235 13.06 -8.03 -31.19
C ALA A 235 12.58 -6.64 -31.63
N LYS A 236 13.32 -5.60 -31.27
CA LYS A 236 13.00 -4.22 -31.65
C LYS A 236 13.06 -4.12 -33.17
N VAL A 237 11.90 -3.93 -33.81
CA VAL A 237 11.82 -3.73 -35.25
C VAL A 237 12.60 -2.46 -35.60
N GLY A 238 13.65 -2.62 -36.37
CA GLY A 238 14.48 -1.52 -36.85
C GLY A 238 13.70 -0.63 -37.82
N ARG A 239 14.03 0.64 -37.87
CA ARG A 239 13.36 1.62 -38.74
C ARG A 239 13.39 1.22 -40.25
N ASN A 240 14.39 0.43 -40.65
CA ASN A 240 14.57 -0.05 -42.01
C ASN A 240 14.17 -1.52 -42.23
N ASP A 241 13.70 -2.22 -41.20
CA ASP A 241 13.25 -3.61 -41.31
C ASP A 241 11.87 -3.68 -41.99
N ASP A 242 11.51 -4.84 -42.49
CA ASP A 242 10.20 -5.07 -43.06
C ASP A 242 9.13 -4.91 -41.97
N CYS A 243 7.99 -4.29 -42.30
CA CYS A 243 6.94 -4.02 -41.35
C CYS A 243 6.24 -5.31 -40.91
N PRO A 244 6.14 -5.58 -39.61
CA PRO A 244 5.50 -6.80 -39.12
C PRO A 244 4.00 -6.92 -39.43
N CYS A 245 3.37 -5.86 -39.94
CA CYS A 245 1.98 -5.91 -40.41
C CYS A 245 1.80 -6.65 -41.76
N GLY A 246 2.86 -7.16 -42.37
CA GLY A 246 2.79 -7.91 -43.63
C GLY A 246 2.59 -7.07 -44.90
N SER A 247 2.69 -5.75 -44.79
CA SER A 247 2.48 -4.82 -45.91
C SER A 247 3.58 -4.82 -46.98
N GLY A 248 4.71 -5.52 -46.77
CA GLY A 248 5.88 -5.49 -47.64
C GLY A 248 6.62 -4.16 -47.66
N LYS A 249 6.25 -3.19 -46.84
CA LYS A 249 6.91 -1.88 -46.71
C LYS A 249 7.85 -1.88 -45.50
N LYS A 250 8.89 -1.05 -45.56
CA LYS A 250 9.78 -0.80 -44.45
C LYS A 250 9.02 -0.15 -43.29
N TYR A 251 9.33 -0.53 -42.01
CA TYR A 251 8.63 -0.06 -40.82
C TYR A 251 8.45 1.45 -40.77
N LYS A 252 9.50 2.25 -41.10
CA LYS A 252 9.45 3.73 -41.16
C LYS A 252 8.48 4.31 -42.19
N LYS A 253 8.07 3.51 -43.16
CA LYS A 253 7.14 3.91 -44.22
C LYS A 253 5.76 3.27 -44.11
N CYS A 254 5.50 2.60 -42.95
CA CYS A 254 4.24 1.93 -42.64
C CYS A 254 3.82 2.23 -41.18
N CYS A 255 3.83 1.25 -40.29
CA CYS A 255 3.38 1.42 -38.90
C CYS A 255 4.28 2.33 -38.06
N GLY A 256 5.51 2.56 -38.45
CA GLY A 256 6.45 3.49 -37.81
C GLY A 256 6.58 4.86 -38.54
N ALA A 257 5.68 5.20 -39.45
CA ALA A 257 5.63 6.51 -40.04
C ALA A 257 5.02 7.53 -39.06
N GLU A 258 5.71 8.66 -38.84
CA GLU A 258 5.12 9.78 -38.09
C GLU A 258 3.90 10.32 -38.88
N PRO A 259 2.76 10.63 -38.20
CA PRO A 259 1.64 11.28 -38.86
C PRO A 259 2.12 12.62 -39.44
N ALA A 260 1.82 12.87 -40.72
CA ALA A 260 2.12 14.13 -41.34
C ALA A 260 1.44 15.25 -40.54
N GLN A 261 2.25 16.19 -40.05
CA GLN A 261 1.71 17.41 -39.45
C GLN A 261 0.95 18.18 -40.52
N ALA A 262 -0.36 18.31 -40.34
CA ALA A 262 -1.24 19.15 -41.15
C ALA A 262 -1.26 20.58 -40.59
#